data_4c6f38c682d24a3639c294ce7d184c15
#
_entry.id   4c6f38c682d24a3639c294ce7d184c15
#
_cell.length_a   1.000
_cell.length_b   1.000
_cell.length_c   1.000
_cell.angle_alpha   90.00
_cell.angle_beta   90.00
_cell.angle_gamma   90.00
#
_symmetry.space_group_name_H-M   'P 1'
#
loop_
_entity.id
_entity.type
_entity.pdbx_description
1 polymer ?
#
loop_
_entity_poly.entity_id
_entity_poly.type
_entity_poly.pdbx_seq_one_letter_code
_entity_poly.pdbx_strand_id
1 'polypeptide(L)'
;MENIEVVHLKTHDDTQSLTLQSCKLVNRTSLKCSLTMKSRGFSYSGNVRFDNVAKFAEDIISMSKSLSGTVTLTEEYGVHFINFKINRLGHVIISGTFAEHSANSQLLEFEFVTDQTCLEAFASDLEFIVGKNS
;
A
#
# COMPACT_ATOMS: atom_id res chain seq x y z
N MET A 1 16.31 5.89 20.05
CA MET A 1 16.41 5.63 18.63
C MET A 1 15.05 5.56 17.95
N GLU A 2 14.91 6.26 16.89
CA GLU A 2 13.67 6.33 16.17
C GLU A 2 13.68 5.48 14.92
N ASN A 3 12.71 4.61 14.81
CA ASN A 3 12.52 3.85 13.56
C ASN A 3 11.12 4.13 13.08
N ILE A 4 11.03 4.73 11.92
CA ILE A 4 9.73 4.89 11.31
C ILE A 4 9.43 3.58 10.60
N GLU A 5 8.52 2.83 11.18
CA GLU A 5 8.15 1.52 10.65
C GLU A 5 6.69 1.45 10.29
N VAL A 6 6.04 2.61 10.24
CA VAL A 6 4.62 2.68 9.96
C VAL A 6 4.39 3.60 8.78
N VAL A 7 3.63 3.12 7.82
CA VAL A 7 3.24 3.91 6.65
C VAL A 7 1.73 3.91 6.57
N HIS A 8 1.14 5.09 6.51
CA HIS A 8 -0.31 5.25 6.42
C HIS A 8 -0.72 5.82 5.09
N LEU A 9 -1.72 5.23 4.48
CA LEU A 9 -2.44 5.87 3.39
C LEU A 9 -3.77 6.33 3.97
N LYS A 10 -3.89 7.63 4.15
CA LYS A 10 -5.08 8.22 4.74
C LYS A 10 -6.09 8.60 3.67
N THR A 11 -7.33 8.73 4.07
CA THR A 11 -8.37 9.28 3.23
C THR A 11 -9.08 10.36 4.01
N HIS A 12 -10.05 10.99 3.40
CA HIS A 12 -10.89 11.98 4.08
C HIS A 12 -12.07 11.34 4.79
N ASP A 13 -12.09 10.01 4.83
CA ASP A 13 -13.12 9.21 5.49
C ASP A 13 -12.43 8.33 6.52
N ASP A 14 -12.73 8.54 7.80
CA ASP A 14 -12.10 7.80 8.89
C ASP A 14 -12.34 6.31 8.85
N THR A 15 -13.33 5.86 8.07
CA THR A 15 -13.63 4.44 7.94
C THR A 15 -12.82 3.76 6.84
N GLN A 16 -11.99 4.52 6.13
CA GLN A 16 -11.20 3.99 5.01
C GLN A 16 -9.75 4.38 5.16
N SER A 17 -8.87 3.38 5.18
CA SER A 17 -7.43 3.62 5.31
C SER A 17 -6.65 2.35 5.01
N LEU A 18 -5.35 2.54 4.79
CA LEU A 18 -4.41 1.44 4.61
C LEU A 18 -3.21 1.75 5.48
N THR A 19 -2.82 0.80 6.33
CA THR A 19 -1.70 0.98 7.24
C THR A 19 -0.74 -0.20 7.13
N LEU A 20 0.53 0.11 6.96
CA LEU A 20 1.60 -0.88 6.98
C LEU A 20 2.42 -0.64 8.23
N GLN A 21 2.47 -1.61 9.12
CA GLN A 21 3.19 -1.50 10.40
C GLN A 21 4.33 -2.50 10.46
N SER A 22 5.30 -2.21 11.31
CA SER A 22 6.48 -3.06 11.51
C SER A 22 7.17 -3.36 10.19
N CYS A 23 7.30 -2.32 9.37
CA CYS A 23 7.86 -2.45 8.04
C CYS A 23 9.33 -2.78 8.08
N LYS A 24 9.75 -3.76 7.30
CA LYS A 24 11.12 -4.22 7.25
C LYS A 24 11.48 -4.62 5.84
N LEU A 25 12.56 -4.08 5.33
CA LEU A 25 13.04 -4.43 4.00
C LEU A 25 13.78 -5.76 4.07
N VAL A 26 13.43 -6.69 3.19
CA VAL A 26 14.03 -8.02 3.12
C VAL A 26 14.67 -8.17 1.75
N ASN A 27 15.94 -8.62 1.71
CA ASN A 27 16.65 -8.82 0.46
C ASN A 27 16.72 -7.59 -0.43
N ARG A 28 16.57 -6.39 0.17
CA ARG A 28 16.64 -5.09 -0.53
C ARG A 28 15.50 -4.84 -1.50
N THR A 29 14.64 -5.81 -1.73
CA THR A 29 13.58 -5.66 -2.74
C THR A 29 12.18 -5.85 -2.20
N SER A 30 12.04 -6.62 -1.14
CA SER A 30 10.73 -6.97 -0.60
C SER A 30 10.48 -6.25 0.72
N LEU A 31 9.23 -5.86 0.94
CA LEU A 31 8.82 -5.24 2.17
C LEU A 31 7.94 -6.21 2.96
N LYS A 32 8.39 -6.57 4.15
CA LYS A 32 7.60 -7.39 5.07
C LYS A 32 6.94 -6.47 6.08
N CYS A 33 5.65 -6.63 6.28
CA CYS A 33 4.92 -5.78 7.21
C CYS A 33 3.63 -6.43 7.68
N SER A 34 3.05 -5.82 8.71
CA SER A 34 1.69 -6.11 9.15
C SER A 34 0.79 -5.10 8.47
N LEU A 35 -0.15 -5.58 7.69
CA LEU A 35 -1.03 -4.71 6.92
C LEU A 35 -2.42 -4.71 7.53
N THR A 36 -3.00 -3.52 7.64
CA THR A 36 -4.40 -3.36 8.02
C THR A 36 -5.07 -2.47 6.98
N MET A 37 -6.13 -2.98 6.38
CA MET A 37 -6.95 -2.22 5.44
C MET A 37 -8.34 -2.13 6.02
N LYS A 38 -8.92 -0.94 6.01
CA LYS A 38 -10.28 -0.70 6.46
C LYS A 38 -11.06 -0.01 5.36
N SER A 39 -12.27 -0.47 5.13
CA SER A 39 -13.14 0.13 4.14
C SER A 39 -14.60 -0.10 4.53
N ARG A 40 -15.19 0.90 5.17
CA ARG A 40 -16.63 0.97 5.48
C ARG A 40 -17.19 -0.28 6.16
N GLY A 41 -16.56 -0.69 7.25
CA GLY A 41 -17.04 -1.85 8.01
C GLY A 41 -16.39 -3.15 7.63
N PHE A 42 -15.68 -3.18 6.51
CA PHE A 42 -14.87 -4.34 6.15
C PHE A 42 -13.43 -4.05 6.50
N SER A 43 -12.69 -5.08 6.88
CA SER A 43 -11.28 -4.90 7.17
C SER A 43 -10.52 -6.18 6.91
N TYR A 44 -9.24 -6.01 6.66
CA TYR A 44 -8.31 -7.11 6.56
C TYR A 44 -7.09 -6.77 7.39
N SER A 45 -6.58 -7.74 8.14
CA SER A 45 -5.33 -7.58 8.87
C SER A 45 -4.52 -8.85 8.69
N GLY A 46 -3.25 -8.71 8.39
CA GLY A 46 -2.39 -9.87 8.21
C GLY A 46 -0.97 -9.47 7.91
N ASN A 47 -0.08 -10.46 7.96
CA ASN A 47 1.30 -10.25 7.60
C ASN A 47 1.46 -10.49 6.11
N VAL A 48 2.12 -9.56 5.45
CA VAL A 48 2.32 -9.65 4.00
C VAL A 48 3.77 -9.34 3.66
N ARG A 49 4.17 -9.75 2.46
CA ARG A 49 5.50 -9.48 1.95
C ARG A 49 5.34 -9.03 0.51
N PHE A 50 5.52 -7.74 0.29
CA PHE A 50 5.36 -7.14 -1.03
C PHE A 50 6.67 -7.14 -1.79
N ASP A 51 6.57 -7.40 -3.09
CA ASP A 51 7.70 -7.51 -3.97
C ASP A 51 8.03 -6.15 -4.61
N ASN A 52 9.30 -5.95 -4.97
CA ASN A 52 9.77 -4.76 -5.71
C ASN A 52 9.30 -3.43 -5.12
N VAL A 53 9.39 -3.30 -3.82
CA VAL A 53 8.85 -2.13 -3.14
C VAL A 53 9.60 -0.84 -3.49
N ALA A 54 10.90 -0.92 -3.79
CA ALA A 54 11.66 0.27 -4.16
C ALA A 54 11.16 0.85 -5.48
N LYS A 55 10.94 -0.01 -6.47
CA LYS A 55 10.41 0.43 -7.74
C LYS A 55 8.97 0.93 -7.59
N PHE A 56 8.18 0.26 -6.76
CA PHE A 56 6.82 0.69 -6.47
C PHE A 56 6.82 2.13 -5.94
N ALA A 57 7.70 2.43 -4.97
CA ALA A 57 7.77 3.76 -4.38
C ALA A 57 8.13 4.82 -5.44
N GLU A 58 9.10 4.52 -6.30
CA GLU A 58 9.45 5.42 -7.39
C GLU A 58 8.28 5.65 -8.34
N ASP A 59 7.59 4.58 -8.70
CA ASP A 59 6.47 4.66 -9.64
C ASP A 59 5.31 5.46 -9.06
N ILE A 60 5.04 5.30 -7.76
CA ILE A 60 3.99 6.07 -7.09
C ILE A 60 4.32 7.56 -7.12
N ILE A 61 5.55 7.92 -6.84
CA ILE A 61 5.97 9.32 -6.85
C ILE A 61 5.82 9.90 -8.25
N SER A 62 6.27 9.16 -9.26
CA SER A 62 6.14 9.59 -10.64
C SER A 62 4.69 9.76 -11.04
N MET A 63 3.84 8.81 -10.68
CA MET A 63 2.41 8.85 -10.97
C MET A 63 1.75 10.05 -10.32
N SER A 64 2.12 10.33 -9.08
CA SER A 64 1.58 11.47 -8.34
C SER A 64 1.90 12.80 -9.01
N LYS A 65 3.10 12.92 -9.57
CA LYS A 65 3.52 14.14 -10.25
C LYS A 65 2.86 14.31 -11.61
N SER A 66 2.69 13.22 -12.34
CA SER A 66 2.13 13.27 -13.69
C SER A 66 0.60 13.27 -13.70
N LEU A 67 -0.05 12.94 -12.57
CA LEU A 67 -1.49 12.81 -12.44
C LEU A 67 -2.06 11.82 -13.46
N SER A 68 -1.32 10.74 -13.69
CA SER A 68 -1.79 9.71 -14.61
C SER A 68 -1.11 8.39 -14.28
N GLY A 69 -1.78 7.31 -14.62
CA GLY A 69 -1.20 5.98 -14.54
C GLY A 69 -1.82 5.09 -13.50
N THR A 70 -1.31 3.87 -13.47
CA THR A 70 -1.71 2.84 -12.53
C THR A 70 -0.46 2.12 -12.07
N VAL A 71 -0.34 1.90 -10.76
CA VAL A 71 0.78 1.18 -10.17
C VAL A 71 0.21 0.12 -9.24
N THR A 72 0.78 -1.07 -9.25
CA THR A 72 0.30 -2.19 -8.45
C THR A 72 1.37 -2.65 -7.49
N LEU A 73 0.98 -2.83 -6.23
CA LEU A 73 1.83 -3.43 -5.21
C LEU A 73 1.40 -4.89 -5.07
N THR A 74 2.32 -5.80 -5.33
CA THR A 74 2.03 -7.23 -5.43
C THR A 74 2.73 -8.01 -4.32
N GLU A 75 2.02 -8.96 -3.74
CA GLU A 75 2.60 -9.84 -2.73
C GLU A 75 3.53 -10.86 -3.38
N GLU A 76 4.70 -11.08 -2.75
CA GLU A 76 5.64 -12.07 -3.21
C GLU A 76 5.06 -13.47 -2.96
N TYR A 77 4.98 -14.27 -4.01
CA TYR A 77 4.46 -15.65 -3.93
C TYR A 77 3.02 -15.76 -3.46
N GLY A 78 2.26 -14.69 -3.53
CA GLY A 78 0.91 -14.68 -3.02
C GLY A 78 -0.09 -14.10 -3.98
N VAL A 79 -1.31 -13.91 -3.49
CA VAL A 79 -2.42 -13.41 -4.30
C VAL A 79 -2.89 -12.03 -3.87
N HIS A 80 -2.31 -11.49 -2.80
CA HIS A 80 -2.67 -10.14 -2.34
C HIS A 80 -2.12 -9.11 -3.31
N PHE A 81 -2.92 -8.14 -3.67
CA PHE A 81 -2.42 -7.01 -4.45
C PHE A 81 -3.24 -5.76 -4.15
N ILE A 82 -2.61 -4.62 -4.38
CA ILE A 82 -3.25 -3.32 -4.21
C ILE A 82 -2.92 -2.47 -5.42
N ASN A 83 -3.94 -2.00 -6.13
CA ASN A 83 -3.81 -1.11 -7.27
C ASN A 83 -3.98 0.34 -6.84
N PHE A 84 -3.16 1.20 -7.38
CA PHE A 84 -3.21 2.64 -7.17
C PHE A 84 -3.38 3.29 -8.54
N LYS A 85 -4.48 4.00 -8.73
CA LYS A 85 -4.75 4.66 -10.00
C LYS A 85 -5.08 6.12 -9.74
N ILE A 86 -4.47 7.04 -10.48
CA ILE A 86 -4.71 8.46 -10.31
C ILE A 86 -5.30 9.04 -11.58
N ASN A 87 -6.19 10.04 -11.45
CA ASN A 87 -6.73 10.75 -12.58
C ASN A 87 -6.25 12.19 -12.58
N ARG A 88 -6.60 12.94 -13.62
CA ARG A 88 -6.11 14.30 -13.81
C ARG A 88 -6.61 15.29 -12.75
N LEU A 89 -7.65 14.93 -12.02
CA LEU A 89 -8.18 15.75 -10.95
C LEU A 89 -7.47 15.49 -9.63
N GLY A 90 -6.51 14.56 -9.61
CA GLY A 90 -5.79 14.23 -8.39
C GLY A 90 -6.52 13.24 -7.51
N HIS A 91 -7.58 12.63 -8.00
CA HIS A 91 -8.27 11.57 -7.26
C HIS A 91 -7.52 10.27 -7.44
N VAL A 92 -7.31 9.57 -6.33
CA VAL A 92 -6.57 8.30 -6.32
C VAL A 92 -7.54 7.20 -5.92
N ILE A 93 -7.68 6.21 -6.80
CA ILE A 93 -8.54 5.06 -6.55
C ILE A 93 -7.65 3.92 -6.09
N ILE A 94 -7.92 3.42 -4.89
CA ILE A 94 -7.20 2.31 -4.28
C ILE A 94 -8.11 1.10 -4.34
N SER A 95 -7.66 0.03 -4.96
CA SER A 95 -8.47 -1.18 -5.04
C SER A 95 -7.55 -2.39 -4.92
N GLY A 96 -8.13 -3.52 -4.58
CA GLY A 96 -7.31 -4.72 -4.47
C GLY A 96 -8.05 -5.90 -3.93
N THR A 97 -7.28 -6.95 -3.66
CA THR A 97 -7.80 -8.22 -3.20
C THR A 97 -6.89 -8.78 -2.13
N PHE A 98 -7.49 -9.24 -1.05
CA PHE A 98 -6.78 -10.00 -0.02
C PHE A 98 -7.43 -11.36 0.08
N ALA A 99 -6.61 -12.39 0.13
CA ALA A 99 -7.09 -13.76 0.16
C ALA A 99 -6.44 -14.54 1.30
N GLU A 100 -7.18 -15.48 1.84
CA GLU A 100 -6.72 -16.35 2.91
C GLU A 100 -7.11 -17.78 2.54
N HIS A 101 -6.12 -18.66 2.48
CA HIS A 101 -6.31 -20.02 1.98
C HIS A 101 -5.85 -21.08 2.97
N SER A 102 -6.26 -20.99 4.23
CA SER A 102 -5.90 -22.01 5.19
C SER A 102 -6.83 -23.23 5.03
N ALA A 103 -7.71 -23.49 6.00
CA ALA A 103 -8.64 -24.60 5.88
C ALA A 103 -9.78 -24.28 4.90
N ASN A 104 -10.18 -23.02 4.86
CA ASN A 104 -11.22 -22.53 3.95
C ASN A 104 -10.73 -21.27 3.28
N SER A 105 -11.19 -21.03 2.07
CA SER A 105 -10.78 -19.84 1.32
C SER A 105 -11.60 -18.64 1.71
N GLN A 106 -10.94 -17.52 1.94
CA GLN A 106 -11.57 -16.22 2.19
C GLN A 106 -11.05 -15.25 1.16
N LEU A 107 -11.94 -14.45 0.60
CA LEU A 107 -11.55 -13.46 -0.40
C LEU A 107 -12.22 -12.13 -0.06
N LEU A 108 -11.43 -11.08 0.02
CA LEU A 108 -11.94 -9.73 0.24
C LEU A 108 -11.48 -8.84 -0.90
N GLU A 109 -12.44 -8.27 -1.61
CA GLU A 109 -12.17 -7.26 -2.62
C GLU A 109 -12.59 -5.92 -2.05
N PHE A 110 -11.80 -4.87 -2.32
CA PHE A 110 -12.08 -3.57 -1.76
C PHE A 110 -11.75 -2.46 -2.75
N GLU A 111 -12.36 -1.30 -2.52
CA GLU A 111 -12.05 -0.10 -3.29
C GLU A 111 -12.39 1.11 -2.44
N PHE A 112 -11.49 2.09 -2.41
CA PHE A 112 -11.79 3.39 -1.82
C PHE A 112 -10.99 4.47 -2.54
N VAL A 113 -11.27 5.72 -2.21
CA VAL A 113 -10.68 6.88 -2.91
C VAL A 113 -9.95 7.76 -1.91
N THR A 114 -8.80 8.25 -2.32
CA THR A 114 -8.09 9.28 -1.58
C THR A 114 -7.65 10.36 -2.58
N ASP A 115 -6.73 11.21 -2.20
CA ASP A 115 -6.26 12.26 -3.09
C ASP A 115 -4.74 12.23 -3.24
N GLN A 116 -4.26 13.07 -4.15
CA GLN A 116 -2.84 13.17 -4.46
C GLN A 116 -2.00 13.48 -3.22
N THR A 117 -2.47 14.37 -2.36
CA THR A 117 -1.72 14.77 -1.18
C THR A 117 -1.50 13.59 -0.23
N CYS A 118 -2.56 12.81 -0.01
CA CYS A 118 -2.46 11.63 0.84
C CYS A 118 -1.55 10.57 0.21
N LEU A 119 -1.62 10.43 -1.09
CA LEU A 119 -0.75 9.49 -1.80
C LEU A 119 0.71 9.90 -1.71
N GLU A 120 1.01 11.19 -1.85
CA GLU A 120 2.37 11.68 -1.75
C GLU A 120 2.96 11.44 -0.36
N ALA A 121 2.16 11.65 0.68
CA ALA A 121 2.61 11.38 2.04
C ALA A 121 2.92 9.90 2.25
N PHE A 122 2.06 9.04 1.74
CA PHE A 122 2.26 7.59 1.79
C PHE A 122 3.56 7.20 1.08
N ALA A 123 3.74 7.70 -0.13
CA ALA A 123 4.91 7.38 -0.95
C ALA A 123 6.20 7.89 -0.31
N SER A 124 6.15 9.07 0.28
CA SER A 124 7.32 9.66 0.94
C SER A 124 7.76 8.83 2.13
N ASP A 125 6.81 8.38 2.96
CA ASP A 125 7.13 7.54 4.09
C ASP A 125 7.68 6.18 3.63
N LEU A 126 7.11 5.63 2.58
CA LEU A 126 7.59 4.36 2.04
C LEU A 126 9.00 4.49 1.49
N GLU A 127 9.28 5.58 0.78
CA GLU A 127 10.60 5.84 0.23
C GLU A 127 11.63 6.01 1.35
N PHE A 128 11.24 6.64 2.45
CA PHE A 128 12.11 6.78 3.60
C PHE A 128 12.52 5.41 4.16
N ILE A 129 11.56 4.49 4.28
CA ILE A 129 11.85 3.15 4.78
C ILE A 129 12.77 2.39 3.83
N VAL A 130 12.50 2.47 2.53
CA VAL A 130 13.32 1.81 1.53
C VAL A 130 14.75 2.38 1.55
N GLY A 131 14.88 3.70 1.58
CA GLY A 131 16.19 4.35 1.59
C GLY A 131 17.00 4.06 2.84
N LYS A 132 16.32 3.99 3.98
CA LYS A 132 16.98 3.73 5.25
C LYS A 132 17.63 2.34 5.29
N ASN A 133 17.07 1.39 4.56
CA ASN A 133 17.51 0.00 4.61
C ASN A 133 18.34 -0.42 3.38
N SER A 134 18.66 0.52 2.53
CA SER A 134 19.42 0.21 1.32
C SER A 134 20.93 0.31 1.54
#